data_79304685431dd1b0db88f1b386ae834f
#
_entry.id   79304685431dd1b0db88f1b386ae834f
#
_cell.length_a   1.000
_cell.length_b   1.000
_cell.length_c   1.000
_cell.angle_alpha   90.00
_cell.angle_beta   90.00
_cell.angle_gamma   90.00
#
_symmetry.space_group_name_H-M   'P 1'
#
loop_
_entity.id
_entity.type
_entity.pdbx_description
1 polymer ?
#
loop_
_entity_poly.entity_id
_entity_poly.type
_entity_poly.pdbx_seq_one_letter_code
_entity_poly.pdbx_strand_id
1 'polypeptide(L)'
;MATKANKTKGKSRKSKRISRIIIFSLEILVILIMLLVVVKVFQVTEVDDTEEEGSIGGGPLLYEPSEEGFVVNDAVKEDPVMKGYWNIALFGLDAVNSAELYKSSRSDSMMIASINLDTGEIKLVSIYRDTYLNIGNDKYRKANGAYKNGGAEQAIAMLNMNLDLDIKDFVTVNYQAVIDVVDGLGGIWIDVETQEEITHLNNYQASIIRD
;
A
#
# COMPACT_ATOMS: atom_id res chain seq x y z
N MET A 1 85.14 1.88 19.87
CA MET A 1 83.82 1.67 20.46
C MET A 1 82.79 2.62 19.80
N ALA A 2 82.15 2.24 18.80
CA ALA A 2 80.95 2.91 18.27
C ALA A 2 80.35 2.02 17.17
N THR A 3 79.01 1.91 17.09
CA THR A 3 78.13 1.24 16.08
C THR A 3 77.40 0.03 16.55
N LYS A 4 76.37 0.31 17.37
CA LYS A 4 75.23 -0.64 17.49
C LYS A 4 73.88 0.03 17.94
N ALA A 5 73.47 1.12 17.29
CA ALA A 5 72.24 1.83 17.68
C ALA A 5 71.28 2.21 16.55
N ASN A 6 71.41 1.69 15.34
CA ASN A 6 70.61 2.22 14.23
C ASN A 6 69.78 1.18 13.44
N LYS A 7 69.53 -0.05 13.96
CA LYS A 7 68.76 -1.09 13.22
C LYS A 7 67.35 -1.33 13.73
N THR A 8 66.97 -0.78 14.87
CA THR A 8 65.64 -1.05 15.49
C THR A 8 64.56 -0.05 15.13
N LYS A 9 64.89 1.18 14.68
CA LYS A 9 63.87 2.20 14.32
C LYS A 9 63.18 1.98 12.96
N GLY A 10 63.78 1.22 12.04
CA GLY A 10 63.21 0.97 10.71
C GLY A 10 62.10 -0.08 10.71
N LYS A 11 62.15 -1.09 11.59
CA LYS A 11 61.19 -2.18 11.67
C LYS A 11 59.85 -1.72 12.26
N SER A 12 59.84 -0.79 13.21
CA SER A 12 58.63 -0.26 13.86
C SER A 12 57.80 0.64 12.92
N ARG A 13 58.42 1.39 12.05
CA ARG A 13 57.73 2.28 11.09
C ARG A 13 57.06 1.50 9.94
N LYS A 14 57.66 0.41 9.46
CA LYS A 14 57.05 -0.47 8.44
C LYS A 14 55.84 -1.21 8.99
N SER A 15 55.88 -1.74 10.21
CA SER A 15 54.78 -2.42 10.85
C SER A 15 53.54 -1.49 11.04
N LYS A 16 53.78 -0.26 11.52
CA LYS A 16 52.70 0.73 11.67
C LYS A 16 52.06 1.17 10.33
N ARG A 17 52.82 1.21 9.24
CA ARG A 17 52.30 1.51 7.90
C ARG A 17 51.44 0.35 7.39
N ILE A 18 51.88 -0.89 7.54
CA ILE A 18 51.13 -2.09 7.13
C ILE A 18 49.84 -2.20 7.92
N SER A 19 49.86 -1.99 9.24
CA SER A 19 48.63 -1.98 10.05
C SER A 19 47.62 -0.92 9.62
N ARG A 20 48.09 0.29 9.27
CA ARG A 20 47.19 1.34 8.75
C ARG A 20 46.56 0.96 7.40
N ILE A 21 47.36 0.40 6.49
CA ILE A 21 46.82 -0.06 5.18
C ILE A 21 45.79 -1.15 5.38
N ILE A 22 46.02 -2.09 6.29
CA ILE A 22 45.04 -3.15 6.60
C ILE A 22 43.75 -2.58 7.20
N ILE A 23 43.84 -1.61 8.11
CA ILE A 23 42.68 -0.94 8.69
C ILE A 23 41.87 -0.21 7.61
N PHE A 24 42.55 0.60 6.76
CA PHE A 24 41.89 1.29 5.65
C PHE A 24 41.24 0.32 4.65
N SER A 25 41.89 -0.80 4.34
CA SER A 25 41.27 -1.79 3.44
C SER A 25 40.04 -2.47 4.06
N LEU A 26 40.05 -2.68 5.38
CA LEU A 26 38.92 -3.21 6.11
C LEU A 26 37.74 -2.21 6.16
N GLU A 27 38.02 -0.93 6.39
CA GLU A 27 37.02 0.14 6.34
C GLU A 27 36.38 0.25 4.96
N ILE A 28 37.18 0.22 3.89
CA ILE A 28 36.68 0.23 2.50
C ILE A 28 35.81 -1.00 2.25
N LEU A 29 36.18 -2.18 2.72
CA LEU A 29 35.44 -3.40 2.58
C LEU A 29 34.06 -3.30 3.28
N VAL A 30 34.03 -2.74 4.50
CA VAL A 30 32.78 -2.54 5.26
C VAL A 30 31.88 -1.55 4.53
N ILE A 31 32.41 -0.44 4.00
CA ILE A 31 31.64 0.53 3.20
C ILE A 31 31.07 -0.13 1.94
N LEU A 32 31.84 -1.00 1.28
CA LEU A 32 31.43 -1.69 0.07
C LEU A 32 30.31 -2.71 0.36
N ILE A 33 30.41 -3.41 1.48
CA ILE A 33 29.32 -4.31 1.95
C ILE A 33 28.06 -3.51 2.31
N MET A 34 28.21 -2.37 3.00
CA MET A 34 27.09 -1.49 3.32
C MET A 34 26.42 -0.95 2.05
N LEU A 35 27.20 -0.58 1.05
CA LEU A 35 26.69 -0.12 -0.23
C LEU A 35 25.94 -1.24 -0.97
N LEU A 36 26.46 -2.46 -0.94
CA LEU A 36 25.76 -3.64 -1.52
C LEU A 36 24.46 -3.94 -0.79
N VAL A 37 24.40 -3.80 0.54
CA VAL A 37 23.17 -3.97 1.31
C VAL A 37 22.17 -2.87 0.95
N VAL A 38 22.60 -1.62 0.86
CA VAL A 38 21.75 -0.50 0.44
C VAL A 38 21.20 -0.73 -0.98
N VAL A 39 22.04 -1.13 -1.94
CA VAL A 39 21.62 -1.45 -3.30
C VAL A 39 20.62 -2.61 -3.30
N LYS A 40 20.84 -3.65 -2.51
CA LYS A 40 19.89 -4.77 -2.37
C LYS A 40 18.58 -4.35 -1.74
N VAL A 41 18.62 -3.51 -0.71
CA VAL A 41 17.40 -2.94 -0.11
C VAL A 41 16.66 -2.08 -1.14
N PHE A 42 17.35 -1.22 -1.89
CA PHE A 42 16.72 -0.44 -2.96
C PHE A 42 16.17 -1.30 -4.09
N GLN A 43 16.86 -2.37 -4.49
CA GLN A 43 16.33 -3.32 -5.51
C GLN A 43 15.10 -4.10 -5.02
N VAL A 44 15.01 -4.38 -3.71
CA VAL A 44 13.83 -5.01 -3.10
C VAL A 44 12.70 -4.00 -2.90
N THR A 45 13.04 -2.70 -2.75
CA THR A 45 12.08 -1.60 -2.62
C THR A 45 11.80 -0.88 -3.95
N GLU A 46 12.41 -1.27 -5.07
CA GLU A 46 11.85 -0.95 -6.38
C GLU A 46 10.48 -1.65 -6.42
N VAL A 47 9.48 -0.92 -5.91
CA VAL A 47 8.09 -1.16 -6.22
C VAL A 47 8.05 -1.16 -7.73
N ASP A 48 7.74 -2.31 -8.31
CA ASP A 48 7.59 -2.48 -9.75
C ASP A 48 6.36 -1.65 -10.16
N ASP A 49 6.58 -0.34 -10.29
CA ASP A 49 5.65 0.60 -10.92
C ASP A 49 5.76 0.52 -12.44
N THR A 50 6.38 -0.56 -12.99
CA THR A 50 6.25 -0.86 -14.41
C THR A 50 4.78 -1.09 -14.66
N GLU A 51 4.12 0.01 -15.01
CA GLU A 51 2.86 -0.01 -15.73
C GLU A 51 3.14 -0.81 -17.00
N GLU A 52 2.74 -2.07 -17.01
CA GLU A 52 2.48 -2.74 -18.26
C GLU A 52 1.30 -2.00 -18.89
N GLU A 53 1.61 -0.90 -19.60
CA GLU A 53 0.71 -0.31 -20.57
C GLU A 53 0.41 -1.39 -21.60
N GLY A 54 -0.74 -2.04 -21.46
CA GLY A 54 -1.22 -2.93 -22.51
C GLY A 54 -2.09 -4.10 -22.12
N SER A 55 -2.41 -4.32 -20.86
CA SER A 55 -3.41 -5.33 -20.51
C SER A 55 -4.75 -4.65 -20.21
N ILE A 56 -5.60 -4.59 -21.23
CA ILE A 56 -7.02 -4.33 -21.09
C ILE A 56 -7.57 -5.34 -20.08
N GLY A 57 -7.89 -4.89 -18.88
CA GLY A 57 -8.72 -5.50 -17.86
C GLY A 57 -8.75 -7.04 -17.80
N GLY A 58 -7.63 -7.68 -17.53
CA GLY A 58 -7.52 -9.13 -17.51
C GLY A 58 -6.11 -9.61 -17.29
N GLY A 59 -5.34 -8.92 -16.43
CA GLY A 59 -4.20 -9.60 -15.82
C GLY A 59 -4.71 -10.87 -15.17
N PRO A 60 -3.94 -11.98 -15.15
CA PRO A 60 -4.38 -13.21 -14.51
C PRO A 60 -4.81 -12.83 -13.09
N LEU A 61 -6.07 -13.14 -12.74
CA LEU A 61 -6.56 -13.00 -11.39
C LEU A 61 -5.49 -13.59 -10.49
N LEU A 62 -4.87 -12.77 -9.65
CA LEU A 62 -3.91 -13.25 -8.66
C LEU A 62 -4.58 -14.10 -7.60
N TYR A 63 -5.87 -14.25 -7.75
CA TYR A 63 -6.79 -14.99 -6.95
C TYR A 63 -7.84 -15.61 -7.89
N GLU A 64 -8.01 -16.92 -7.86
CA GLU A 64 -9.12 -17.61 -8.49
C GLU A 64 -10.26 -17.68 -7.46
N PRO A 65 -11.44 -17.09 -7.75
CA PRO A 65 -12.60 -17.23 -6.87
C PRO A 65 -12.89 -18.72 -6.70
N SER A 66 -12.93 -19.19 -5.45
CA SER A 66 -13.41 -20.54 -5.19
C SER A 66 -14.91 -20.59 -5.41
N GLU A 67 -15.46 -21.76 -5.78
CA GLU A 67 -16.92 -21.97 -5.87
C GLU A 67 -17.64 -21.68 -4.52
N GLU A 68 -16.87 -21.59 -3.43
CA GLU A 68 -17.34 -21.31 -2.07
C GLU A 68 -17.38 -19.82 -1.71
N GLY A 69 -17.04 -18.91 -2.61
CA GLY A 69 -17.04 -17.46 -2.38
C GLY A 69 -15.67 -16.85 -2.10
N PHE A 70 -15.63 -15.74 -1.36
CA PHE A 70 -14.40 -14.99 -1.08
C PHE A 70 -13.42 -15.77 -0.19
N VAL A 71 -12.10 -15.60 -0.44
CA VAL A 71 -11.05 -16.19 0.40
C VAL A 71 -11.15 -15.64 1.82
N VAL A 72 -11.21 -16.56 2.77
CA VAL A 72 -11.17 -16.27 4.20
C VAL A 72 -10.17 -17.23 4.84
N ASN A 73 -9.33 -16.73 5.74
CA ASN A 73 -8.38 -17.57 6.46
C ASN A 73 -9.12 -18.66 7.28
N ASP A 74 -8.59 -19.87 7.30
CA ASP A 74 -9.26 -20.99 7.98
C ASP A 74 -9.49 -20.73 9.49
N ALA A 75 -8.59 -20.00 10.13
CA ALA A 75 -8.74 -19.62 11.54
C ALA A 75 -9.98 -18.73 11.79
N VAL A 76 -10.39 -17.95 10.79
CA VAL A 76 -11.52 -17.02 10.90
C VAL A 76 -12.85 -17.71 10.65
N LYS A 77 -12.89 -18.72 9.78
CA LYS A 77 -14.13 -19.44 9.41
C LYS A 77 -14.87 -20.04 10.61
N GLU A 78 -14.11 -20.47 11.63
CA GLU A 78 -14.63 -21.11 12.83
C GLU A 78 -14.69 -20.17 14.05
N ASP A 79 -14.25 -18.90 13.89
CA ASP A 79 -14.21 -17.94 14.99
C ASP A 79 -15.62 -17.48 15.36
N PRO A 80 -16.09 -17.78 16.60
CA PRO A 80 -17.43 -17.37 17.03
C PRO A 80 -17.59 -15.84 17.14
N VAL A 81 -16.49 -15.10 17.33
CA VAL A 81 -16.51 -13.64 17.39
C VAL A 81 -16.90 -13.07 16.04
N MET A 82 -16.39 -13.63 14.94
CA MET A 82 -16.72 -13.16 13.58
C MET A 82 -18.22 -13.36 13.25
N LYS A 83 -18.86 -14.40 13.78
CA LYS A 83 -20.30 -14.66 13.57
C LYS A 83 -21.21 -13.58 14.16
N GLY A 84 -20.74 -12.80 15.11
CA GLY A 84 -21.47 -11.67 15.70
C GLY A 84 -21.33 -10.35 14.96
N TYR A 85 -20.55 -10.33 13.85
CA TYR A 85 -20.29 -9.12 13.08
C TYR A 85 -20.58 -9.32 11.60
N TRP A 86 -21.09 -8.27 10.98
CA TRP A 86 -21.20 -8.19 9.52
C TRP A 86 -20.18 -7.17 9.01
N ASN A 87 -19.20 -7.67 8.25
CA ASN A 87 -18.10 -6.88 7.71
C ASN A 87 -18.35 -6.58 6.23
N ILE A 88 -18.38 -5.30 5.87
CA ILE A 88 -18.65 -4.81 4.51
C ILE A 88 -17.44 -3.99 4.06
N ALA A 89 -16.88 -4.31 2.88
CA ALA A 89 -15.84 -3.49 2.27
C ALA A 89 -16.47 -2.33 1.49
N LEU A 90 -15.90 -1.13 1.66
CA LEU A 90 -16.29 0.09 0.97
C LEU A 90 -15.11 0.56 0.12
N PHE A 91 -15.28 0.61 -1.21
CA PHE A 91 -14.25 1.03 -2.14
C PHE A 91 -14.65 2.31 -2.87
N GLY A 92 -13.79 3.33 -2.81
CA GLY A 92 -13.91 4.53 -3.62
C GLY A 92 -12.90 4.48 -4.76
N LEU A 93 -13.38 4.54 -6.00
CA LEU A 93 -12.55 4.45 -7.20
C LEU A 93 -12.35 5.83 -7.82
N ASP A 94 -11.13 6.07 -8.30
CA ASP A 94 -10.83 7.20 -9.17
C ASP A 94 -11.33 6.90 -10.59
N ALA A 95 -12.65 6.97 -10.76
CA ALA A 95 -13.32 6.74 -12.02
C ALA A 95 -14.40 7.79 -12.24
N VAL A 96 -14.36 8.46 -13.38
CA VAL A 96 -15.31 9.53 -13.71
C VAL A 96 -16.65 8.96 -14.17
N ASN A 97 -16.64 7.83 -14.86
CA ASN A 97 -17.85 7.22 -15.39
C ASN A 97 -18.03 5.76 -14.95
N SER A 98 -19.28 5.29 -14.97
CA SER A 98 -19.64 3.94 -14.54
C SER A 98 -19.02 2.82 -15.41
N ALA A 99 -18.63 3.11 -16.65
CA ALA A 99 -17.97 2.12 -17.51
C ALA A 99 -16.53 1.82 -17.07
N GLU A 100 -15.91 2.72 -16.30
CA GLU A 100 -14.56 2.57 -15.76
C GLU A 100 -14.53 1.85 -14.41
N LEU A 101 -15.68 1.71 -13.73
CA LEU A 101 -15.78 1.01 -12.43
C LEU A 101 -15.27 -0.44 -12.49
N TYR A 102 -15.34 -1.05 -13.66
CA TYR A 102 -14.94 -2.45 -13.90
C TYR A 102 -13.61 -2.58 -14.64
N LYS A 103 -12.96 -1.46 -14.97
CA LYS A 103 -11.70 -1.46 -15.72
C LYS A 103 -10.59 -0.89 -14.86
N SER A 104 -9.58 -1.66 -14.60
CA SER A 104 -8.25 -1.30 -14.06
C SER A 104 -8.12 -0.06 -13.14
N SER A 105 -9.21 0.44 -12.56
CA SER A 105 -9.18 1.57 -11.63
C SER A 105 -8.61 1.13 -10.28
N ARG A 106 -7.81 1.99 -9.67
CA ARG A 106 -7.32 1.77 -8.31
C ARG A 106 -8.37 2.22 -7.29
N SER A 107 -8.44 1.54 -6.16
CA SER A 107 -9.25 1.99 -5.04
C SER A 107 -8.46 3.02 -4.22
N ASP A 108 -8.76 4.29 -4.42
CA ASP A 108 -8.08 5.36 -3.69
C ASP A 108 -8.62 5.54 -2.27
N SER A 109 -9.82 5.06 -2.01
CA SER A 109 -10.40 4.94 -0.69
C SER A 109 -10.79 3.50 -0.43
N MET A 110 -10.38 2.96 0.71
CA MET A 110 -10.74 1.62 1.19
C MET A 110 -11.12 1.72 2.65
N MET A 111 -12.33 1.29 2.97
CA MET A 111 -12.83 1.25 4.34
C MET A 111 -13.53 -0.08 4.60
N ILE A 112 -13.58 -0.47 5.85
CA ILE A 112 -14.34 -1.62 6.33
C ILE A 112 -15.38 -1.11 7.31
N ALA A 113 -16.66 -1.36 7.04
CA ALA A 113 -17.72 -1.16 7.98
C ALA A 113 -17.97 -2.49 8.71
N SER A 114 -17.69 -2.53 10.00
CA SER A 114 -17.91 -3.69 10.86
C SER A 114 -19.13 -3.41 11.75
N ILE A 115 -20.20 -4.14 11.53
CA ILE A 115 -21.49 -3.96 12.19
C ILE A 115 -21.67 -5.09 13.21
N ASN A 116 -21.77 -4.74 14.49
CA ASN A 116 -22.13 -5.69 15.52
C ASN A 116 -23.63 -6.03 15.41
N LEU A 117 -23.95 -7.30 15.16
CA LEU A 117 -25.31 -7.73 14.90
C LEU A 117 -26.22 -7.72 16.15
N ASP A 118 -25.61 -7.80 17.35
CA ASP A 118 -26.36 -7.80 18.61
C ASP A 118 -26.68 -6.40 19.08
N THR A 119 -25.71 -5.46 18.93
CA THR A 119 -25.83 -4.10 19.48
C THR A 119 -26.19 -3.06 18.43
N GLY A 120 -25.98 -3.35 17.14
CA GLY A 120 -26.07 -2.37 16.05
C GLY A 120 -24.94 -1.37 16.00
N GLU A 121 -23.89 -1.53 16.82
CA GLU A 121 -22.71 -0.66 16.79
C GLU A 121 -21.98 -0.83 15.45
N ILE A 122 -21.61 0.30 14.84
CA ILE A 122 -20.87 0.32 13.57
C ILE A 122 -19.49 0.89 13.81
N LYS A 123 -18.45 0.16 13.42
CA LYS A 123 -17.06 0.62 13.41
C LYS A 123 -16.60 0.79 11.97
N LEU A 124 -16.01 1.95 11.66
CA LEU A 124 -15.40 2.22 10.37
C LEU A 124 -13.87 2.19 10.52
N VAL A 125 -13.23 1.35 9.71
CA VAL A 125 -11.78 1.21 9.67
C VAL A 125 -11.30 1.62 8.28
N SER A 126 -10.45 2.64 8.20
CA SER A 126 -9.83 3.07 6.95
C SER A 126 -8.52 2.32 6.71
N ILE A 127 -8.34 1.82 5.51
CA ILE A 127 -7.09 1.20 5.06
C ILE A 127 -6.40 2.20 4.13
N TYR A 128 -5.19 2.62 4.49
CA TYR A 128 -4.41 3.53 3.63
C TYR A 128 -4.06 2.84 2.32
N ARG A 129 -4.32 3.51 1.21
CA ARG A 129 -4.14 2.97 -0.15
C ARG A 129 -2.71 2.49 -0.43
N ASP A 130 -1.71 3.12 0.22
CA ASP A 130 -0.29 2.82 0.06
C ASP A 130 0.24 1.79 1.08
N THR A 131 -0.63 1.20 1.91
CA THR A 131 -0.24 0.14 2.84
C THR A 131 0.32 -1.05 2.04
N TYR A 132 1.48 -1.55 2.45
CA TYR A 132 2.16 -2.66 1.79
C TYR A 132 1.62 -3.99 2.32
N LEU A 133 0.79 -4.66 1.53
CA LEU A 133 0.08 -5.87 1.89
C LEU A 133 0.33 -6.99 0.85
N ASN A 134 0.12 -8.23 1.28
CA ASN A 134 0.02 -9.36 0.36
C ASN A 134 -1.27 -9.22 -0.46
N ILE A 135 -1.13 -8.94 -1.75
CA ILE A 135 -2.27 -8.80 -2.66
C ILE A 135 -2.70 -10.11 -3.33
N GLY A 136 -2.11 -11.21 -2.94
CA GLY A 136 -2.35 -12.56 -3.46
C GLY A 136 -1.06 -13.22 -3.96
N ASN A 137 -1.01 -14.55 -3.88
CA ASN A 137 0.13 -15.38 -4.35
C ASN A 137 1.48 -14.92 -3.78
N ASP A 138 1.53 -14.53 -2.50
CA ASP A 138 2.70 -14.00 -1.80
C ASP A 138 3.36 -12.79 -2.47
N LYS A 139 2.58 -12.06 -3.27
CA LYS A 139 3.02 -10.78 -3.85
C LYS A 139 2.62 -9.63 -2.95
N TYR A 140 3.62 -8.91 -2.47
CA TYR A 140 3.42 -7.74 -1.63
C TYR A 140 3.50 -6.47 -2.46
N ARG A 141 2.44 -5.67 -2.42
CA ARG A 141 2.33 -4.38 -3.14
C ARG A 141 1.48 -3.39 -2.34
N LYS A 142 1.32 -2.17 -2.86
CA LYS A 142 0.37 -1.21 -2.32
C LYS A 142 -1.06 -1.77 -2.38
N ALA A 143 -1.81 -1.62 -1.29
CA ALA A 143 -3.15 -2.19 -1.14
C ALA A 143 -4.10 -1.80 -2.28
N ASN A 144 -4.03 -0.56 -2.78
CA ASN A 144 -4.86 -0.10 -3.91
C ASN A 144 -4.61 -0.85 -5.23
N GLY A 145 -3.47 -1.50 -5.35
CA GLY A 145 -3.15 -2.35 -6.50
C GLY A 145 -3.99 -3.62 -6.59
N ALA A 146 -4.53 -4.12 -5.47
CA ALA A 146 -5.37 -5.30 -5.47
C ALA A 146 -6.63 -5.09 -6.31
N TYR A 147 -7.30 -3.93 -6.14
CA TYR A 147 -8.50 -3.61 -6.92
C TYR A 147 -8.19 -3.48 -8.43
N LYS A 148 -7.07 -2.84 -8.80
CA LYS A 148 -6.62 -2.73 -10.20
C LYS A 148 -6.44 -4.10 -10.85
N ASN A 149 -5.95 -5.10 -10.10
CA ASN A 149 -5.56 -6.39 -10.63
C ASN A 149 -6.73 -7.38 -10.78
N GLY A 150 -7.73 -7.33 -9.89
CA GLY A 150 -8.83 -8.28 -9.88
C GLY A 150 -10.14 -7.73 -9.30
N GLY A 151 -10.32 -6.41 -9.31
CA GLY A 151 -11.55 -5.77 -8.86
C GLY A 151 -11.80 -5.92 -7.36
N ALA A 152 -13.07 -5.79 -7.00
CA ALA A 152 -13.52 -5.89 -5.62
C ALA A 152 -13.16 -7.23 -4.97
N GLU A 153 -13.27 -8.32 -5.72
CA GLU A 153 -12.99 -9.68 -5.24
C GLU A 153 -11.54 -9.83 -4.79
N GLN A 154 -10.60 -9.37 -5.61
CA GLN A 154 -9.17 -9.40 -5.26
C GLN A 154 -8.86 -8.49 -4.07
N ALA A 155 -9.50 -7.31 -4.01
CA ALA A 155 -9.32 -6.39 -2.90
C ALA A 155 -9.87 -6.97 -1.58
N ILE A 156 -11.03 -7.64 -1.62
CA ILE A 156 -11.60 -8.34 -0.47
C ILE A 156 -10.70 -9.49 -0.02
N ALA A 157 -10.23 -10.32 -0.96
CA ALA A 157 -9.30 -11.40 -0.65
C ALA A 157 -8.03 -10.88 0.04
N MET A 158 -7.48 -9.77 -0.45
CA MET A 158 -6.35 -9.09 0.19
C MET A 158 -6.69 -8.66 1.62
N LEU A 159 -7.84 -8.00 1.84
CA LEU A 159 -8.24 -7.55 3.17
C LEU A 159 -8.44 -8.74 4.13
N ASN A 160 -9.14 -9.77 3.69
CA ASN A 160 -9.40 -10.97 4.50
C ASN A 160 -8.10 -11.68 4.89
N MET A 161 -7.16 -11.85 3.95
CA MET A 161 -5.88 -12.51 4.21
C MET A 161 -4.99 -11.75 5.18
N ASN A 162 -4.91 -10.43 5.06
CA ASN A 162 -3.97 -9.65 5.84
C ASN A 162 -4.52 -9.19 7.19
N LEU A 163 -5.84 -9.17 7.36
CA LEU A 163 -6.50 -8.63 8.56
C LEU A 163 -7.32 -9.68 9.32
N ASP A 164 -7.27 -10.94 8.89
CA ASP A 164 -8.05 -12.04 9.48
C ASP A 164 -9.54 -11.70 9.58
N LEU A 165 -10.14 -11.29 8.45
CA LEU A 165 -11.57 -10.94 8.35
C LEU A 165 -12.32 -11.92 7.47
N ASP A 166 -13.65 -11.86 7.53
CA ASP A 166 -14.59 -12.66 6.74
C ASP A 166 -15.50 -11.81 5.84
N ILE A 167 -14.95 -10.75 5.26
CA ILE A 167 -15.69 -9.86 4.37
C ILE A 167 -16.22 -10.65 3.17
N LYS A 168 -17.52 -10.51 2.89
CA LYS A 168 -18.22 -11.14 1.76
C LYS A 168 -19.04 -10.15 0.95
N ASP A 169 -19.36 -9.01 1.57
CA ASP A 169 -20.16 -7.96 0.96
C ASP A 169 -19.33 -6.72 0.72
N PHE A 170 -19.64 -5.99 -0.33
CA PHE A 170 -18.93 -4.76 -0.66
C PHE A 170 -19.83 -3.74 -1.35
N VAL A 171 -19.41 -2.48 -1.25
CA VAL A 171 -19.96 -1.36 -2.01
C VAL A 171 -18.81 -0.66 -2.72
N THR A 172 -18.97 -0.43 -4.01
CA THR A 172 -18.03 0.36 -4.80
C THR A 172 -18.68 1.63 -5.29
N VAL A 173 -18.04 2.76 -5.06
CA VAL A 173 -18.52 4.08 -5.47
C VAL A 173 -17.45 4.80 -6.32
N ASN A 174 -17.90 5.62 -7.23
CA ASN A 174 -17.08 6.58 -7.97
C ASN A 174 -17.47 8.01 -7.57
N TYR A 175 -16.85 9.02 -8.17
CA TYR A 175 -17.18 10.42 -7.89
C TYR A 175 -18.65 10.76 -8.15
N GLN A 176 -19.24 10.21 -9.23
CA GLN A 176 -20.64 10.46 -9.53
C GLN A 176 -21.57 9.92 -8.44
N ALA A 177 -21.30 8.70 -7.95
CA ALA A 177 -22.09 8.12 -6.86
C ALA A 177 -22.00 8.96 -5.57
N VAL A 178 -20.85 9.56 -5.28
CA VAL A 178 -20.69 10.48 -4.13
C VAL A 178 -21.55 11.73 -4.32
N ILE A 179 -21.55 12.32 -5.53
CA ILE A 179 -22.40 13.48 -5.88
C ILE A 179 -23.86 13.10 -5.68
N ASP A 180 -24.30 12.00 -6.25
CA ASP A 180 -25.71 11.55 -6.18
C ASP A 180 -26.17 11.30 -4.73
N VAL A 181 -25.28 10.75 -3.88
CA VAL A 181 -25.58 10.55 -2.44
C VAL A 181 -25.69 11.88 -1.71
N VAL A 182 -24.75 12.80 -1.94
CA VAL A 182 -24.76 14.13 -1.30
C VAL A 182 -26.03 14.90 -1.72
N ASP A 183 -26.37 14.87 -3.00
CA ASP A 183 -27.58 15.52 -3.52
C ASP A 183 -28.86 14.87 -2.96
N GLY A 184 -28.87 13.53 -2.87
CA GLY A 184 -29.97 12.78 -2.26
C GLY A 184 -30.21 13.09 -0.79
N LEU A 185 -29.15 13.46 -0.07
CA LEU A 185 -29.24 13.92 1.34
C LEU A 185 -29.64 15.39 1.47
N GLY A 186 -29.76 16.13 0.38
CA GLY A 186 -30.04 17.57 0.38
C GLY A 186 -28.80 18.43 0.65
N GLY A 187 -27.62 17.88 0.39
CA GLY A 187 -26.35 18.52 0.61
C GLY A 187 -25.70 18.15 1.96
N ILE A 188 -24.45 18.59 2.13
CA ILE A 188 -23.69 18.49 3.37
C ILE A 188 -23.21 19.85 3.82
N TRP A 189 -23.10 20.06 5.13
CA TRP A 189 -22.50 21.26 5.66
C TRP A 189 -20.99 21.12 5.65
N ILE A 190 -20.30 22.10 5.03
CA ILE A 190 -18.84 22.18 5.01
C ILE A 190 -18.46 23.52 5.64
N ASP A 191 -17.63 23.47 6.65
CA ASP A 191 -17.04 24.66 7.25
C ASP A 191 -15.84 25.08 6.41
N VAL A 192 -15.87 26.34 5.91
CA VAL A 192 -14.78 26.91 5.10
C VAL A 192 -14.26 28.11 5.86
N GLU A 193 -13.07 27.96 6.43
CA GLU A 193 -12.53 28.91 7.42
C GLU A 193 -12.05 30.24 6.79
N THR A 194 -11.60 30.20 5.53
CA THR A 194 -10.95 31.37 4.91
C THR A 194 -11.57 31.78 3.59
N GLN A 195 -11.50 33.08 3.28
CA GLN A 195 -11.94 33.62 1.98
C GLN A 195 -11.06 33.10 0.83
N GLU A 196 -9.82 32.72 1.10
CA GLU A 196 -8.91 32.14 0.11
C GLU A 196 -9.39 30.75 -0.30
N GLU A 197 -9.80 29.90 0.64
CA GLU A 197 -10.38 28.57 0.38
C GLU A 197 -11.66 28.68 -0.45
N ILE A 198 -12.56 29.64 -0.14
CA ILE A 198 -13.77 29.89 -0.93
C ILE A 198 -13.40 30.21 -2.37
N THR A 199 -12.37 31.05 -2.57
CA THR A 199 -11.91 31.46 -3.91
C THR A 199 -11.33 30.26 -4.66
N HIS A 200 -10.55 29.41 -4.01
CA HIS A 200 -9.99 28.19 -4.60
C HIS A 200 -11.08 27.21 -4.98
N LEU A 201 -12.05 26.93 -4.10
CA LEU A 201 -13.19 26.05 -4.38
C LEU A 201 -13.98 26.52 -5.60
N ASN A 202 -14.32 27.81 -5.67
CA ASN A 202 -15.05 28.39 -6.80
C ASN A 202 -14.27 28.31 -8.11
N ASN A 203 -12.96 28.55 -8.09
CA ASN A 203 -12.10 28.46 -9.25
C ASN A 203 -11.98 27.00 -9.74
N TYR A 204 -11.91 26.05 -8.82
CA TYR A 204 -11.85 24.62 -9.14
C TYR A 204 -13.15 24.14 -9.80
N GLN A 205 -14.31 24.49 -9.23
CA GLN A 205 -15.61 24.20 -9.83
C GLN A 205 -15.75 24.79 -11.25
N ALA A 206 -15.31 26.05 -11.43
CA ALA A 206 -15.34 26.68 -12.74
C ALA A 206 -14.43 26.00 -13.78
N SER A 207 -13.37 25.30 -13.36
CA SER A 207 -12.52 24.53 -14.26
C SER A 207 -13.17 23.21 -14.71
N ILE A 208 -13.87 22.54 -13.80
CA ILE A 208 -14.56 21.26 -14.10
C ILE A 208 -15.75 21.47 -15.05
N ILE A 209 -16.48 22.59 -14.94
CA ILE A 209 -17.66 22.86 -15.79
C ILE A 209 -17.28 23.23 -17.23
N ARG A 210 -16.00 23.53 -17.51
CA ARG A 210 -15.51 23.95 -18.84
C ARG A 210 -15.04 22.79 -19.73
N ASP A 211 -14.84 21.61 -19.17
CA ASP A 211 -14.50 20.37 -19.88
C ASP A 211 -15.76 19.50 -20.11
#